data_0ed365b7ee0390fb664ed26c71a00a08
#
_entry.id   0ed365b7ee0390fb664ed26c71a00a08
#
_cell.length_a   1.000
_cell.length_b   1.000
_cell.length_c   1.000
_cell.angle_alpha   90.00
_cell.angle_beta   90.00
_cell.angle_gamma   90.00
#
_symmetry.space_group_name_H-M   'P 1'
#
loop_
_entity.id
_entity.type
_entity.pdbx_description
1 polymer ?
#
loop_
_entity_poly.entity_id
_entity_poly.type
_entity_poly.pdbx_seq_one_letter_code
_entity_poly.pdbx_strand_id
1 'polypeptide(L)'
;ERQETEIVLQALRIGDLAITTTPNETYALTGLKLKEKSPLPNTMVIELANGGDGYIPPPEQHFLGGYNTWAARSAGLEVQAEPKIVEANLRLLEKVAAKPRRTPIVSQGDSAKAIAKLKPVHWWRMDEDQGPLAIDEQGNRDGLYEDGVVFYLEGPSSKSFTPGQVNRCTHFAGGRLRARLPKLGNNYTVSLWFWNGMPVDSRPILGWMFSRGRDHSLNASGDHLGMDAQERLLFSDGEKTYHGKTPVKRWTWRQAALVREGGKAKIYLDGKLEIEASVKTGPVVEHFFIGGRNDNQSNWEGRLDEVAVFERALSESEIKNLTHGIIHAN
;
A
#
# COMPACT_ATOMS: atom_id res chain seq x y z
N GLU A 1 30.33 6.59 25.83
CA GLU A 1 29.42 7.02 24.77
C GLU A 1 28.09 7.44 25.40
N ARG A 2 27.55 8.59 24.99
CA ARG A 2 26.22 9.02 25.44
C ARG A 2 25.18 8.04 24.92
N GLN A 3 24.36 7.48 25.81
CA GLN A 3 23.24 6.60 25.46
C GLN A 3 21.96 7.38 25.16
N GLU A 4 21.93 8.68 25.45
CA GLU A 4 20.78 9.55 25.27
C GLU A 4 21.22 10.88 24.65
N THR A 5 20.37 11.47 23.85
CA THR A 5 20.53 12.82 23.28
C THR A 5 19.24 13.62 23.46
N GLU A 6 19.38 14.93 23.59
CA GLU A 6 18.25 15.85 23.64
C GLU A 6 18.06 16.48 22.27
N ILE A 7 16.82 16.48 21.78
CA ILE A 7 16.41 17.11 20.54
C ILE A 7 15.47 18.26 20.83
N VAL A 8 15.69 19.41 20.19
CA VAL A 8 14.85 20.60 20.36
C VAL A 8 13.83 20.66 19.24
N LEU A 9 12.55 20.57 19.60
CA LEU A 9 11.41 20.74 18.69
C LEU A 9 10.72 22.07 18.97
N GLN A 10 10.30 22.78 17.93
CA GLN A 10 9.64 24.09 18.05
C GLN A 10 8.40 24.13 17.16
N ALA A 11 7.39 24.87 17.64
CA ALA A 11 6.26 25.25 16.82
C ALA A 11 5.92 26.73 17.05
N LEU A 12 5.57 27.41 15.97
CA LEU A 12 5.19 28.82 15.93
C LEU A 12 3.88 28.95 15.15
N ARG A 13 3.13 30.02 15.46
CA ARG A 13 1.97 30.43 14.69
C ARG A 13 2.07 31.90 14.30
N ILE A 14 1.87 32.19 13.01
CA ILE A 14 1.80 33.54 12.47
C ILE A 14 0.47 33.65 11.69
N GLY A 15 -0.55 34.23 12.31
CA GLY A 15 -1.88 34.27 11.72
C GLY A 15 -2.43 32.86 11.44
N ASP A 16 -2.65 32.53 10.16
CA ASP A 16 -3.13 31.23 9.72
C ASP A 16 -2.02 30.25 9.28
N LEU A 17 -0.76 30.67 9.44
CA LEU A 17 0.38 29.82 9.16
C LEU A 17 0.88 29.16 10.45
N ALA A 18 1.00 27.85 10.45
CA ALA A 18 1.76 27.10 11.44
C ALA A 18 3.15 26.78 10.91
N ILE A 19 4.16 26.88 11.76
CA ILE A 19 5.52 26.48 11.47
C ILE A 19 5.96 25.48 12.52
N THR A 20 6.51 24.34 12.12
CA THR A 20 7.13 23.38 13.04
C THR A 20 8.50 22.98 12.54
N THR A 21 9.36 22.57 13.48
CA THR A 21 10.75 22.24 13.15
C THR A 21 11.02 20.77 13.43
N THR A 22 11.84 20.18 12.58
CA THR A 22 12.48 18.89 12.87
C THR A 22 13.99 19.10 12.94
N PRO A 23 14.67 18.53 13.94
CA PRO A 23 16.12 18.49 13.94
C PRO A 23 16.57 17.51 12.88
N ASN A 24 17.85 17.57 12.51
CA ASN A 24 18.47 16.59 11.65
C ASN A 24 17.79 16.43 10.28
N GLU A 25 18.15 15.41 9.55
CA GLU A 25 17.61 15.11 8.23
C GLU A 25 16.45 14.11 8.34
N THR A 26 15.22 14.63 8.39
CA THR A 26 14.00 13.81 8.38
C THR A 26 13.56 13.48 6.95
N TYR A 27 12.84 12.39 6.78
CA TYR A 27 12.27 12.02 5.48
C TYR A 27 11.12 12.97 5.09
N ALA A 28 10.90 13.14 3.80
CA ALA A 28 9.76 13.89 3.28
C ALA A 28 8.42 13.39 3.83
N LEU A 29 8.29 12.09 4.09
CA LEU A 29 7.12 11.47 4.72
C LEU A 29 6.82 12.09 6.08
N THR A 30 7.81 12.36 6.92
CA THR A 30 7.64 13.03 8.22
C THR A 30 6.97 14.40 8.06
N GLY A 31 7.42 15.17 7.07
CA GLY A 31 6.82 16.46 6.73
C GLY A 31 5.37 16.33 6.22
N LEU A 32 5.07 15.30 5.44
CA LEU A 32 3.72 15.01 4.96
C LEU A 32 2.77 14.65 6.11
N LYS A 33 3.19 13.76 7.02
CA LYS A 33 2.44 13.40 8.24
C LYS A 33 2.07 14.65 9.08
N LEU A 34 3.06 15.53 9.28
CA LEU A 34 2.86 16.77 10.04
C LEU A 34 1.89 17.73 9.34
N LYS A 35 2.03 17.94 8.04
CA LYS A 35 1.15 18.83 7.26
C LYS A 35 -0.29 18.31 7.21
N GLU A 36 -0.48 17.02 7.06
CA GLU A 36 -1.80 16.40 6.97
C GLU A 36 -2.57 16.52 8.27
N LYS A 37 -1.92 16.21 9.40
CA LYS A 37 -2.53 16.17 10.72
C LYS A 37 -2.50 17.52 11.47
N SER A 38 -1.74 18.51 10.97
CA SER A 38 -1.65 19.84 11.60
C SER A 38 -3.03 20.48 11.81
N PRO A 39 -3.27 21.19 12.94
CA PRO A 39 -4.51 21.93 13.17
C PRO A 39 -4.80 23.03 12.13
N LEU A 40 -3.76 23.57 11.51
CA LEU A 40 -3.86 24.61 10.50
C LEU A 40 -3.55 24.06 9.10
N PRO A 41 -4.35 24.39 8.08
CA PRO A 41 -4.13 23.90 6.73
C PRO A 41 -2.81 24.39 6.13
N ASN A 42 -2.41 25.61 6.45
CA ASN A 42 -1.15 26.19 6.05
C ASN A 42 -0.08 25.83 7.09
N THR A 43 0.71 24.80 6.81
CA THR A 43 1.76 24.33 7.70
C THR A 43 3.09 24.21 6.96
N MET A 44 4.11 24.90 7.50
CA MET A 44 5.49 24.79 7.05
C MET A 44 6.27 23.90 8.01
N VAL A 45 7.04 22.97 7.47
CA VAL A 45 7.97 22.14 8.23
C VAL A 45 9.38 22.56 7.84
N ILE A 46 10.20 22.92 8.83
CA ILE A 46 11.60 23.35 8.65
C ILE A 46 12.48 22.23 9.20
N GLU A 47 13.20 21.60 8.30
CA GLU A 47 14.19 20.56 8.59
C GLU A 47 15.53 21.17 9.01
N LEU A 48 16.41 20.37 9.61
CA LEU A 48 17.76 20.75 10.09
C LEU A 48 17.72 21.91 11.09
N ALA A 49 16.65 22.06 11.83
CA ALA A 49 16.49 23.10 12.81
C ALA A 49 16.88 22.63 14.23
N ASN A 50 17.87 23.26 14.80
CA ASN A 50 18.36 23.04 16.18
C ASN A 50 19.03 21.68 16.43
N GLY A 51 19.54 21.00 15.41
CA GLY A 51 20.22 19.73 15.64
C GLY A 51 20.91 19.17 14.41
N GLY A 52 21.84 18.28 14.62
CA GLY A 52 22.67 17.66 13.59
C GLY A 52 23.08 16.23 13.95
N ASP A 53 22.21 15.45 14.59
CA ASP A 53 22.47 14.06 14.99
C ASP A 53 22.26 13.03 13.84
N GLY A 54 22.27 13.51 12.59
CA GLY A 54 22.19 12.71 11.39
C GLY A 54 20.75 12.47 10.89
N TYR A 55 20.54 11.37 10.22
CA TYR A 55 19.26 11.02 9.61
C TYR A 55 18.24 10.48 10.62
N ILE A 56 16.96 10.79 10.38
CA ILE A 56 15.84 10.27 11.16
C ILE A 56 14.85 9.60 10.19
N PRO A 57 15.11 8.35 9.82
CA PRO A 57 14.21 7.60 8.94
C PRO A 57 12.96 7.13 9.71
N PRO A 58 11.80 7.03 9.04
CA PRO A 58 10.66 6.27 9.55
C PRO A 58 11.03 4.81 9.86
N PRO A 59 10.35 4.15 10.80
CA PRO A 59 10.70 2.79 11.26
C PRO A 59 10.83 1.76 10.14
N GLU A 60 9.94 1.79 9.15
CA GLU A 60 9.93 0.86 8.02
C GLU A 60 11.17 0.98 7.12
N GLN A 61 11.82 2.13 7.08
CA GLN A 61 13.03 2.35 6.30
C GLN A 61 14.25 1.63 6.87
N HIS A 62 14.26 1.40 8.18
CA HIS A 62 15.37 0.67 8.83
C HIS A 62 15.50 -0.77 8.32
N PHE A 63 14.38 -1.43 8.01
CA PHE A 63 14.40 -2.76 7.42
C PHE A 63 14.98 -2.76 5.99
N LEU A 64 14.65 -1.75 5.21
CA LEU A 64 15.14 -1.61 3.83
C LEU A 64 16.65 -1.29 3.79
N GLY A 65 17.19 -0.77 4.86
CA GLY A 65 18.60 -0.45 4.98
C GLY A 65 19.00 0.80 4.19
N GLY A 66 20.28 0.91 3.95
CA GLY A 66 20.87 2.04 3.23
C GLY A 66 21.61 3.02 4.13
N TYR A 67 22.35 3.95 3.54
CA TYR A 67 23.25 4.89 4.21
C TYR A 67 22.61 5.63 5.39
N ASN A 68 21.36 6.05 5.23
CA ASN A 68 20.62 6.87 6.19
C ASN A 68 19.97 6.07 7.33
N THR A 69 20.12 4.74 7.34
CA THR A 69 19.58 3.85 8.38
C THR A 69 20.65 3.13 9.17
N TRP A 70 21.92 3.23 8.77
CA TRP A 70 23.00 2.55 9.47
C TRP A 70 23.22 3.14 10.85
N ALA A 71 23.18 2.28 11.88
CA ALA A 71 23.43 2.64 13.27
C ALA A 71 24.89 3.12 13.46
N ALA A 72 25.09 4.41 13.25
CA ALA A 72 26.37 5.10 13.31
C ALA A 72 26.12 6.57 13.67
N ARG A 73 27.15 7.42 13.56
CA ARG A 73 26.99 8.88 13.71
C ARG A 73 25.98 9.49 12.71
N SER A 74 25.74 8.82 11.59
CA SER A 74 24.81 9.26 10.55
C SER A 74 23.34 8.93 10.84
N ALA A 75 23.03 7.96 11.72
CA ALA A 75 21.69 7.59 12.15
C ALA A 75 21.76 7.04 13.58
N GLY A 76 22.02 7.92 14.54
CA GLY A 76 22.31 7.55 15.94
C GLY A 76 21.09 7.42 16.82
N LEU A 77 19.89 7.80 16.35
CA LEU A 77 18.67 7.73 17.14
C LEU A 77 18.00 6.35 17.04
N GLU A 78 17.16 6.05 18.02
CA GLU A 78 16.38 4.80 18.03
C GLU A 78 15.43 4.70 16.82
N VAL A 79 15.09 3.46 16.44
CA VAL A 79 14.16 3.17 15.31
C VAL A 79 12.82 3.90 15.44
N GLN A 80 12.34 4.10 16.67
CA GLN A 80 11.08 4.79 16.96
C GLN A 80 11.22 6.31 17.16
N ALA A 81 12.33 6.92 16.78
CA ALA A 81 12.55 8.35 16.96
C ALA A 81 11.59 9.19 16.10
N GLU A 82 11.40 8.83 14.82
CA GLU A 82 10.55 9.59 13.91
C GLU A 82 9.10 9.68 14.41
N PRO A 83 8.40 8.59 14.78
CA PRO A 83 7.05 8.67 15.31
C PRO A 83 6.94 9.52 16.59
N LYS A 84 7.94 9.46 17.47
CA LYS A 84 7.99 10.29 18.69
C LYS A 84 8.13 11.77 18.37
N ILE A 85 8.95 12.13 17.38
CA ILE A 85 9.14 13.49 16.89
C ILE A 85 7.85 14.02 16.25
N VAL A 86 7.20 13.22 15.40
CA VAL A 86 5.91 13.58 14.79
C VAL A 86 4.86 13.86 15.87
N GLU A 87 4.70 12.96 16.84
CA GLU A 87 3.72 13.14 17.91
C GLU A 87 4.01 14.36 18.77
N ALA A 88 5.25 14.61 19.13
CA ALA A 88 5.64 15.79 19.89
C ALA A 88 5.37 17.10 19.13
N ASN A 89 5.72 17.14 17.84
CA ASN A 89 5.45 18.29 16.99
C ASN A 89 3.94 18.54 16.81
N LEU A 90 3.14 17.51 16.64
CA LEU A 90 1.68 17.65 16.56
C LEU A 90 1.09 18.25 17.84
N ARG A 91 1.56 17.82 19.03
CA ARG A 91 1.16 18.44 20.32
C ARG A 91 1.58 19.90 20.43
N LEU A 92 2.75 20.26 19.96
CA LEU A 92 3.20 21.65 19.91
C LEU A 92 2.33 22.49 18.97
N LEU A 93 2.00 21.95 17.78
CA LEU A 93 1.11 22.60 16.82
C LEU A 93 -0.30 22.79 17.39
N GLU A 94 -0.87 21.81 18.09
CA GLU A 94 -2.15 21.92 18.78
C GLU A 94 -2.12 23.06 19.82
N LYS A 95 -1.02 23.14 20.58
CA LYS A 95 -0.84 24.18 21.60
C LYS A 95 -0.80 25.58 21.00
N VAL A 96 0.01 25.81 19.95
CA VAL A 96 0.15 27.15 19.35
C VAL A 96 -1.08 27.54 18.51
N ALA A 97 -1.79 26.58 17.95
CA ALA A 97 -3.01 26.80 17.20
C ALA A 97 -4.24 26.99 18.12
N ALA A 98 -4.18 26.52 19.36
CA ALA A 98 -5.32 26.39 20.29
C ALA A 98 -6.48 25.59 19.67
N LYS A 99 -6.15 24.56 18.90
CA LYS A 99 -7.09 23.67 18.19
C LYS A 99 -6.56 22.25 18.17
N PRO A 100 -7.42 21.21 18.18
CA PRO A 100 -6.97 19.84 18.00
C PRO A 100 -6.40 19.63 16.59
N ARG A 101 -5.54 18.63 16.44
CA ARG A 101 -5.07 18.17 15.12
C ARG A 101 -6.24 17.73 14.25
N ARG A 102 -6.06 17.85 12.96
CA ARG A 102 -7.07 17.38 12.00
C ARG A 102 -7.05 15.84 11.94
N THR A 103 -8.22 15.27 11.79
CA THR A 103 -8.36 13.88 11.35
C THR A 103 -8.44 13.93 9.82
N PRO A 104 -7.51 13.30 9.09
CA PRO A 104 -7.59 13.23 7.65
C PRO A 104 -8.93 12.59 7.22
N ILE A 105 -9.61 13.24 6.29
CA ILE A 105 -10.83 12.70 5.68
C ILE A 105 -10.46 12.34 4.25
N VAL A 106 -10.50 11.07 3.95
CA VAL A 106 -10.27 10.59 2.60
C VAL A 106 -11.57 10.75 1.82
N SER A 107 -11.58 11.66 0.84
CA SER A 107 -12.72 11.84 -0.05
C SER A 107 -12.86 10.63 -0.97
N GLN A 108 -14.10 10.37 -1.44
CA GLN A 108 -14.37 9.28 -2.37
C GLN A 108 -14.73 9.85 -3.76
N GLY A 109 -13.85 9.63 -4.72
CA GLY A 109 -14.11 9.90 -6.12
C GLY A 109 -14.98 8.82 -6.78
N ASP A 110 -15.22 8.95 -8.08
CA ASP A 110 -16.17 8.07 -8.78
C ASP A 110 -15.70 6.62 -8.83
N SER A 111 -14.38 6.37 -8.90
CA SER A 111 -13.83 5.00 -8.87
C SER A 111 -13.98 4.38 -7.49
N ALA A 112 -13.69 5.13 -6.41
CA ALA A 112 -13.92 4.66 -5.04
C ALA A 112 -15.40 4.37 -4.78
N LYS A 113 -16.31 5.25 -5.24
CA LYS A 113 -17.76 5.02 -5.18
C LYS A 113 -18.22 3.80 -5.97
N ALA A 114 -17.60 3.53 -7.13
CA ALA A 114 -17.89 2.33 -7.92
C ALA A 114 -17.53 1.05 -7.17
N ILE A 115 -16.37 1.02 -6.48
CA ILE A 115 -15.97 -0.07 -5.60
C ILE A 115 -17.00 -0.23 -4.45
N ALA A 116 -17.29 0.84 -3.72
CA ALA A 116 -18.22 0.85 -2.59
C ALA A 116 -19.63 0.37 -2.99
N LYS A 117 -20.12 0.76 -4.17
CA LYS A 117 -21.44 0.34 -4.71
C LYS A 117 -21.56 -1.16 -4.90
N LEU A 118 -20.47 -1.86 -5.21
CA LEU A 118 -20.43 -3.30 -5.36
C LEU A 118 -20.37 -4.06 -4.04
N LYS A 119 -20.26 -3.34 -2.91
CA LYS A 119 -20.27 -3.86 -1.53
C LYS A 119 -19.19 -4.92 -1.31
N PRO A 120 -17.89 -4.53 -1.37
CA PRO A 120 -16.82 -5.44 -1.01
C PRO A 120 -16.99 -5.91 0.43
N VAL A 121 -16.56 -7.13 0.74
CA VAL A 121 -16.51 -7.63 2.12
C VAL A 121 -15.26 -7.18 2.85
N HIS A 122 -14.20 -6.84 2.11
CA HIS A 122 -12.99 -6.20 2.59
C HIS A 122 -12.52 -5.19 1.54
N TRP A 123 -11.98 -4.07 2.01
CA TRP A 123 -11.43 -3.04 1.13
C TRP A 123 -10.30 -2.29 1.84
N TRP A 124 -9.07 -2.58 1.42
CA TRP A 124 -7.87 -1.86 1.86
C TRP A 124 -7.53 -0.79 0.82
N ARG A 125 -7.62 0.46 1.22
CA ARG A 125 -7.27 1.59 0.36
C ARG A 125 -5.77 1.82 0.26
N MET A 126 -5.00 1.26 1.19
CA MET A 126 -3.54 1.32 1.24
C MET A 126 -2.98 2.76 1.29
N ASP A 127 -3.70 3.66 1.92
CA ASP A 127 -3.38 5.08 2.05
C ASP A 127 -2.78 5.46 3.42
N GLU A 128 -2.41 4.47 4.22
CA GLU A 128 -1.77 4.66 5.51
C GLU A 128 -0.42 5.37 5.37
N ASP A 129 -0.12 6.22 6.35
CA ASP A 129 1.15 6.94 6.44
C ASP A 129 2.21 6.19 7.27
N GLN A 130 1.87 5.02 7.81
CA GLN A 130 2.76 4.14 8.60
C GLN A 130 2.15 2.74 8.76
N GLY A 131 3.01 1.74 9.06
CA GLY A 131 2.59 0.40 9.43
C GLY A 131 2.52 0.18 10.95
N PRO A 132 2.31 -1.06 11.41
CA PRO A 132 2.13 -2.25 10.56
C PRO A 132 0.67 -2.54 10.16
N LEU A 133 -0.29 -1.72 10.60
CA LEU A 133 -1.72 -1.98 10.40
C LEU A 133 -2.18 -1.49 9.02
N ALA A 134 -2.86 -2.36 8.26
CA ALA A 134 -3.58 -2.02 7.05
C ALA A 134 -5.08 -1.97 7.37
N ILE A 135 -5.69 -0.81 7.25
CA ILE A 135 -7.08 -0.57 7.67
C ILE A 135 -8.06 -1.14 6.63
N ASP A 136 -8.99 -1.96 7.09
CA ASP A 136 -10.12 -2.41 6.27
C ASP A 136 -11.25 -1.39 6.37
N GLU A 137 -11.56 -0.68 5.29
CA GLU A 137 -12.66 0.29 5.19
C GLU A 137 -14.04 -0.30 5.55
N GLN A 138 -14.20 -1.61 5.49
CA GLN A 138 -15.44 -2.28 5.90
C GLN A 138 -15.48 -2.57 7.41
N GLY A 139 -14.36 -2.34 8.13
CA GLY A 139 -14.25 -2.58 9.57
C GLY A 139 -14.35 -4.05 9.96
N ASN A 140 -14.22 -4.98 9.00
CA ASN A 140 -14.37 -6.40 9.26
C ASN A 140 -13.09 -7.05 9.76
N ARG A 141 -11.96 -6.76 9.11
CA ARG A 141 -10.64 -7.25 9.53
C ARG A 141 -9.53 -6.41 8.93
N ASP A 142 -8.73 -5.83 9.79
CA ASP A 142 -7.50 -5.18 9.39
C ASP A 142 -6.47 -6.22 8.94
N GLY A 143 -5.59 -5.81 8.03
CA GLY A 143 -4.41 -6.56 7.62
C GLY A 143 -3.18 -6.14 8.41
N LEU A 144 -2.11 -6.91 8.29
CA LEU A 144 -0.80 -6.58 8.86
C LEU A 144 0.24 -6.52 7.75
N TYR A 145 0.85 -5.37 7.57
CA TYR A 145 2.03 -5.24 6.73
C TYR A 145 3.23 -5.93 7.39
N GLU A 146 3.91 -6.74 6.61
CA GLU A 146 5.22 -7.31 6.96
C GLU A 146 6.33 -6.32 6.54
N ASP A 147 7.54 -6.53 7.04
CA ASP A 147 8.69 -5.70 6.66
C ASP A 147 8.95 -5.72 5.15
N GLY A 148 9.48 -4.64 4.61
CA GLY A 148 9.71 -4.46 3.16
C GLY A 148 8.58 -3.74 2.43
N VAL A 149 7.86 -2.87 3.14
CA VAL A 149 6.78 -2.05 2.61
C VAL A 149 7.05 -0.58 2.89
N VAL A 150 6.78 0.30 1.93
CA VAL A 150 6.93 1.76 2.03
C VAL A 150 5.56 2.42 1.87
N PHE A 151 5.27 3.40 2.71
CA PHE A 151 3.94 4.00 2.82
C PHE A 151 3.82 5.36 2.16
N TYR A 152 2.58 5.75 1.87
CA TYR A 152 2.17 7.10 1.54
C TYR A 152 2.74 7.66 0.24
N LEU A 153 3.06 6.81 -0.71
CA LEU A 153 3.47 7.21 -2.06
C LEU A 153 2.25 7.65 -2.89
N GLU A 154 2.51 8.29 -4.03
CA GLU A 154 1.44 8.69 -4.93
C GLU A 154 0.79 7.48 -5.59
N GLY A 155 -0.52 7.36 -5.43
CA GLY A 155 -1.38 6.31 -5.98
C GLY A 155 -1.88 6.62 -7.39
N PRO A 156 -2.82 5.81 -7.91
CA PRO A 156 -3.48 6.09 -9.18
C PRO A 156 -4.37 7.35 -9.07
N SER A 157 -4.77 7.87 -10.19
CA SER A 157 -5.64 9.06 -10.38
C SER A 157 -6.34 9.63 -9.14
N SER A 158 -5.75 10.68 -8.53
CA SER A 158 -6.35 11.37 -7.37
C SER A 158 -7.76 11.88 -7.68
N LYS A 159 -8.02 12.39 -8.89
CA LYS A 159 -9.36 12.84 -9.31
C LYS A 159 -10.41 11.75 -9.20
N SER A 160 -10.04 10.51 -9.53
CA SER A 160 -10.98 9.38 -9.56
C SER A 160 -11.16 8.71 -8.21
N PHE A 161 -10.15 8.74 -7.33
CA PHE A 161 -10.19 8.09 -6.03
C PHE A 161 -10.39 9.05 -4.85
N THR A 162 -9.61 10.13 -4.81
CA THR A 162 -9.55 11.08 -3.67
C THR A 162 -9.59 12.54 -4.15
N PRO A 163 -10.69 12.99 -4.81
CA PRO A 163 -10.74 14.34 -5.38
C PRO A 163 -10.47 15.41 -4.32
N GLY A 164 -9.58 16.34 -4.66
CA GLY A 164 -9.13 17.41 -3.75
C GLY A 164 -7.93 17.04 -2.86
N GLN A 165 -7.47 15.79 -2.93
CA GLN A 165 -6.30 15.30 -2.20
C GLN A 165 -5.43 14.46 -3.13
N VAL A 166 -4.16 14.27 -2.78
CA VAL A 166 -3.30 13.31 -3.48
C VAL A 166 -3.70 11.91 -3.05
N ASN A 167 -4.07 11.06 -4.00
CA ASN A 167 -4.30 9.65 -3.71
C ASN A 167 -3.00 9.01 -3.24
N ARG A 168 -3.06 8.25 -2.17
CA ARG A 168 -1.90 7.62 -1.55
C ARG A 168 -1.96 6.12 -1.72
N CYS A 169 -0.80 5.49 -1.75
CA CYS A 169 -0.68 4.05 -1.92
C CYS A 169 0.53 3.50 -1.19
N THR A 170 0.60 2.19 -1.13
CA THR A 170 1.70 1.45 -0.53
C THR A 170 2.61 0.87 -1.62
N HIS A 171 3.94 0.97 -1.43
CA HIS A 171 4.94 0.34 -2.29
C HIS A 171 5.52 -0.90 -1.60
N PHE A 172 5.44 -2.02 -2.28
CA PHE A 172 6.01 -3.28 -1.84
C PHE A 172 7.43 -3.42 -2.41
N ALA A 173 8.38 -3.70 -1.55
CA ALA A 173 9.80 -3.89 -1.85
C ALA A 173 10.27 -5.22 -1.23
N GLY A 174 9.50 -6.29 -1.50
CA GLY A 174 9.72 -7.62 -0.96
C GLY A 174 8.89 -7.98 0.28
N GLY A 175 8.18 -7.02 0.90
CA GLY A 175 7.23 -7.27 1.97
C GLY A 175 5.86 -7.75 1.47
N ARG A 176 4.97 -8.08 2.41
CA ARG A 176 3.59 -8.49 2.13
C ARG A 176 2.63 -7.81 3.12
N LEU A 177 1.38 -7.69 2.71
CA LEU A 177 0.25 -7.54 3.63
C LEU A 177 -0.36 -8.92 3.86
N ARG A 178 -0.57 -9.30 5.11
CA ARG A 178 -1.19 -10.55 5.53
C ARG A 178 -2.55 -10.29 6.18
N ALA A 179 -3.57 -11.03 5.72
CA ALA A 179 -4.91 -11.00 6.32
C ALA A 179 -5.48 -12.41 6.44
N ARG A 180 -6.57 -12.56 7.19
CA ARG A 180 -7.36 -13.80 7.30
C ARG A 180 -8.81 -13.51 6.94
N LEU A 181 -9.35 -14.26 6.00
CA LEU A 181 -10.71 -14.13 5.49
C LEU A 181 -11.50 -15.45 5.68
N PRO A 182 -11.95 -15.75 6.92
CA PRO A 182 -12.46 -17.07 7.28
C PRO A 182 -13.74 -17.50 6.55
N LYS A 183 -14.50 -16.55 6.02
CA LYS A 183 -15.78 -16.83 5.36
C LYS A 183 -15.70 -16.87 3.83
N LEU A 184 -14.56 -16.55 3.25
CA LEU A 184 -14.41 -16.49 1.80
C LEU A 184 -14.42 -17.90 1.18
N GLY A 185 -15.49 -18.25 0.48
CA GLY A 185 -15.65 -19.53 -0.23
C GLY A 185 -14.81 -19.65 -1.50
N ASN A 186 -15.21 -20.53 -2.41
CA ASN A 186 -14.60 -20.70 -3.74
C ASN A 186 -15.25 -19.82 -4.82
N ASN A 187 -16.20 -18.96 -4.45
CA ASN A 187 -16.79 -17.95 -5.30
C ASN A 187 -16.41 -16.58 -4.73
N TYR A 188 -15.48 -15.90 -5.35
CA TYR A 188 -15.00 -14.61 -4.87
C TYR A 188 -14.35 -13.80 -5.99
N THR A 189 -14.20 -12.52 -5.77
CA THR A 189 -13.43 -11.63 -6.65
C THR A 189 -12.44 -10.83 -5.81
N VAL A 190 -11.24 -10.65 -6.35
CA VAL A 190 -10.25 -9.67 -5.87
C VAL A 190 -9.99 -8.68 -6.99
N SER A 191 -10.14 -7.40 -6.69
CA SER A 191 -9.79 -6.30 -7.59
C SER A 191 -8.70 -5.47 -6.93
N LEU A 192 -7.69 -5.08 -7.67
CA LEU A 192 -6.60 -4.25 -7.19
C LEU A 192 -6.06 -3.33 -8.29
N TRP A 193 -5.55 -2.18 -7.87
CA TRP A 193 -4.73 -1.32 -8.72
C TRP A 193 -3.26 -1.61 -8.46
N PHE A 194 -2.48 -1.70 -9.53
CA PHE A 194 -1.05 -1.95 -9.42
C PHE A 194 -0.24 -1.05 -10.33
N TRP A 195 0.92 -0.65 -9.85
CA TRP A 195 1.94 0.06 -10.60
C TRP A 195 3.12 -0.87 -10.79
N ASN A 196 3.45 -1.16 -12.05
CA ASN A 196 4.53 -2.10 -12.38
C ASN A 196 5.90 -1.48 -12.07
N GLY A 197 6.50 -1.88 -10.94
CA GLY A 197 7.85 -1.52 -10.53
C GLY A 197 8.87 -2.65 -10.72
N MET A 198 8.43 -3.80 -11.28
CA MET A 198 9.27 -4.99 -11.41
C MET A 198 10.54 -4.70 -12.23
N PRO A 199 11.75 -5.00 -11.70
CA PRO A 199 13.01 -4.69 -12.37
C PRO A 199 13.39 -5.72 -13.45
N VAL A 200 12.48 -6.01 -14.36
CA VAL A 200 12.65 -7.03 -15.42
C VAL A 200 13.80 -6.72 -16.38
N ASP A 201 14.18 -5.44 -16.52
CA ASP A 201 15.33 -5.03 -17.33
C ASP A 201 16.67 -5.52 -16.75
N SER A 202 16.71 -5.73 -15.43
CA SER A 202 17.93 -6.12 -14.72
C SER A 202 18.03 -7.62 -14.52
N ARG A 203 16.91 -8.32 -14.44
CA ARG A 203 16.83 -9.75 -14.22
C ARG A 203 15.47 -10.33 -14.63
N PRO A 204 15.41 -11.57 -15.18
CA PRO A 204 14.12 -12.21 -15.45
C PRO A 204 13.50 -12.65 -14.12
N ILE A 205 12.52 -11.90 -13.65
CA ILE A 205 11.81 -12.16 -12.39
C ILE A 205 10.32 -12.16 -12.60
N LEU A 206 9.61 -12.84 -11.73
CA LEU A 206 8.17 -12.73 -11.57
C LEU A 206 7.85 -12.15 -10.19
N GLY A 207 6.68 -11.54 -10.04
CA GLY A 207 6.23 -10.98 -8.78
C GLY A 207 4.75 -11.26 -8.53
N TRP A 208 4.42 -11.66 -7.30
CA TRP A 208 3.06 -11.98 -6.90
C TRP A 208 2.40 -10.80 -6.22
N MET A 209 1.31 -10.31 -6.79
CA MET A 209 0.51 -9.20 -6.26
C MET A 209 -0.52 -9.67 -5.24
N PHE A 210 -1.04 -10.88 -5.42
CA PHE A 210 -2.07 -11.47 -4.59
C PHE A 210 -1.85 -12.97 -4.45
N SER A 211 -2.13 -13.50 -3.26
CA SER A 211 -2.10 -14.93 -2.99
C SER A 211 -3.15 -15.32 -1.97
N ARG A 212 -3.80 -16.43 -2.21
CA ARG A 212 -4.66 -17.12 -1.25
C ARG A 212 -4.19 -18.56 -1.11
N GLY A 213 -3.59 -18.89 0.04
CA GLY A 213 -2.99 -20.20 0.29
C GLY A 213 -2.56 -20.31 1.75
N ARG A 214 -2.18 -21.49 2.21
CA ARG A 214 -1.68 -21.68 3.57
C ARG A 214 -0.36 -20.94 3.75
N ASP A 215 -0.26 -20.18 4.82
CA ASP A 215 0.96 -19.47 5.18
C ASP A 215 2.14 -20.42 5.32
N HIS A 216 3.29 -20.02 4.76
CA HIS A 216 4.53 -20.81 4.70
C HIS A 216 4.39 -22.21 4.08
N SER A 217 3.42 -22.41 3.19
CA SER A 217 3.28 -23.68 2.47
C SER A 217 4.39 -23.87 1.44
N LEU A 218 5.18 -24.95 1.60
CA LEU A 218 6.26 -25.30 0.67
C LEU A 218 5.76 -25.57 -0.76
N ASN A 219 4.52 -25.96 -0.93
CA ASN A 219 3.94 -26.32 -2.23
C ASN A 219 3.26 -25.14 -2.92
N ALA A 220 3.21 -23.98 -2.28
CA ALA A 220 2.57 -22.77 -2.81
C ALA A 220 1.21 -23.03 -3.49
N SER A 221 0.42 -23.99 -2.96
CA SER A 221 -0.92 -24.28 -3.46
C SER A 221 -1.89 -23.19 -3.08
N GLY A 222 -2.77 -22.82 -4.00
CA GLY A 222 -3.76 -21.76 -3.79
C GLY A 222 -4.01 -20.96 -5.06
N ASP A 223 -4.70 -19.84 -4.94
CA ASP A 223 -4.91 -18.92 -6.06
C ASP A 223 -3.88 -17.78 -5.97
N HIS A 224 -3.06 -17.63 -7.00
CA HIS A 224 -2.00 -16.62 -7.04
C HIS A 224 -2.11 -15.78 -8.30
N LEU A 225 -2.15 -14.46 -8.15
CA LEU A 225 -2.14 -13.49 -9.23
C LEU A 225 -0.85 -12.67 -9.16
N GLY A 226 -0.14 -12.57 -10.27
CA GLY A 226 1.12 -11.85 -10.36
C GLY A 226 1.42 -11.39 -11.77
N MET A 227 2.70 -11.14 -12.01
CA MET A 227 3.26 -10.75 -13.30
C MET A 227 4.50 -11.59 -13.63
N ASP A 228 4.62 -12.00 -14.87
CA ASP A 228 5.78 -12.75 -15.37
C ASP A 228 6.94 -11.83 -15.83
N ALA A 229 8.07 -12.45 -16.19
CA ALA A 229 9.25 -11.74 -16.67
C ALA A 229 9.06 -11.06 -18.04
N GLN A 230 7.97 -11.32 -18.74
CA GLN A 230 7.56 -10.62 -19.97
C GLN A 230 6.53 -9.52 -19.70
N GLU A 231 6.41 -9.10 -18.43
CA GLU A 231 5.49 -8.04 -17.99
C GLU A 231 4.01 -8.33 -18.26
N ARG A 232 3.60 -9.60 -18.31
CA ARG A 232 2.21 -10.03 -18.52
C ARG A 232 1.61 -10.55 -17.21
N LEU A 233 0.30 -10.38 -17.05
CA LEU A 233 -0.39 -11.01 -15.93
C LEU A 233 -0.16 -12.51 -15.90
N LEU A 234 -0.03 -13.04 -14.70
CA LEU A 234 0.27 -14.43 -14.39
C LEU A 234 -0.74 -14.93 -13.37
N PHE A 235 -1.34 -16.09 -13.62
CA PHE A 235 -2.16 -16.79 -12.63
C PHE A 235 -1.61 -18.20 -12.40
N SER A 236 -1.57 -18.64 -11.16
CA SER A 236 -1.22 -20.00 -10.79
C SER A 236 -2.15 -20.53 -9.71
N ASP A 237 -2.54 -21.82 -9.81
CA ASP A 237 -3.24 -22.55 -8.75
C ASP A 237 -2.29 -23.39 -7.88
N GLY A 238 -0.99 -23.21 -8.07
CA GLY A 238 0.08 -23.96 -7.42
C GLY A 238 0.53 -25.21 -8.21
N GLU A 239 -0.32 -25.75 -9.10
CA GLU A 239 0.03 -26.87 -9.99
C GLU A 239 0.29 -26.40 -11.41
N LYS A 240 -0.55 -25.49 -11.92
CA LYS A 240 -0.47 -24.96 -13.28
C LYS A 240 -0.31 -23.46 -13.26
N THR A 241 0.34 -22.95 -14.28
CA THR A 241 0.56 -21.52 -14.49
C THR A 241 -0.01 -21.10 -15.84
N TYR A 242 -0.71 -19.98 -15.84
CA TYR A 242 -1.38 -19.40 -17.00
C TYR A 242 -0.89 -17.98 -17.21
N HIS A 243 -0.64 -17.59 -18.44
CA HIS A 243 -0.07 -16.30 -18.80
C HIS A 243 -1.07 -15.46 -19.59
N GLY A 244 -1.13 -14.17 -19.28
CA GLY A 244 -1.84 -13.17 -20.08
C GLY A 244 -1.15 -12.89 -21.41
N LYS A 245 -1.80 -12.07 -22.23
CA LYS A 245 -1.31 -11.74 -23.58
C LYS A 245 -0.73 -10.34 -23.66
N THR A 246 -1.21 -9.43 -22.82
CA THR A 246 -0.93 -7.99 -22.90
C THR A 246 0.24 -7.65 -21.96
N PRO A 247 1.39 -7.16 -22.48
CA PRO A 247 2.44 -6.61 -21.65
C PRO A 247 2.00 -5.33 -20.95
N VAL A 248 2.38 -5.19 -19.68
CA VAL A 248 2.12 -3.99 -18.89
C VAL A 248 3.41 -3.20 -18.72
N LYS A 249 3.47 -2.05 -19.39
CA LYS A 249 4.64 -1.16 -19.33
C LYS A 249 5.00 -0.80 -17.89
N ARG A 250 6.30 -0.82 -17.58
CA ARG A 250 6.80 -0.35 -16.28
C ARG A 250 6.39 1.09 -15.99
N TRP A 251 6.22 1.36 -14.71
CA TRP A 251 5.88 2.67 -14.16
C TRP A 251 4.51 3.18 -14.59
N THR A 252 3.60 2.26 -14.93
CA THR A 252 2.21 2.62 -15.25
C THR A 252 1.25 1.97 -14.26
N TRP A 253 0.18 2.70 -13.93
CA TRP A 253 -0.93 2.18 -13.16
C TRP A 253 -1.90 1.42 -14.05
N ARG A 254 -2.30 0.23 -13.61
CA ARG A 254 -3.30 -0.63 -14.27
C ARG A 254 -4.18 -1.30 -13.23
N GLN A 255 -5.32 -1.77 -13.63
CA GLN A 255 -6.23 -2.54 -12.77
C GLN A 255 -6.20 -4.02 -13.14
N ALA A 256 -6.07 -4.88 -12.14
CA ALA A 256 -6.24 -6.32 -12.29
C ALA A 256 -7.42 -6.82 -11.45
N ALA A 257 -8.12 -7.83 -11.96
CA ALA A 257 -9.13 -8.54 -11.19
C ALA A 257 -9.01 -10.05 -11.39
N LEU A 258 -9.07 -10.80 -10.29
CA LEU A 258 -9.20 -12.24 -10.26
C LEU A 258 -10.65 -12.57 -9.86
N VAL A 259 -11.38 -13.27 -10.72
CA VAL A 259 -12.73 -13.78 -10.47
C VAL A 259 -12.67 -15.30 -10.36
N ARG A 260 -13.02 -15.82 -9.19
CA ARG A 260 -13.19 -17.26 -8.94
C ARG A 260 -14.65 -17.62 -8.93
N GLU A 261 -15.02 -18.64 -9.70
CA GLU A 261 -16.35 -19.23 -9.73
C GLU A 261 -16.21 -20.75 -9.72
N GLY A 262 -16.25 -21.32 -8.53
CA GLY A 262 -16.03 -22.76 -8.33
C GLY A 262 -14.70 -23.22 -8.93
N GLY A 263 -14.77 -24.11 -9.91
CA GLY A 263 -13.62 -24.69 -10.64
C GLY A 263 -13.05 -23.79 -11.75
N LYS A 264 -13.46 -22.53 -11.87
CA LYS A 264 -12.98 -21.59 -12.90
C LYS A 264 -12.33 -20.37 -12.29
N ALA A 265 -11.27 -19.87 -12.92
CA ALA A 265 -10.66 -18.59 -12.61
C ALA A 265 -10.58 -17.76 -13.89
N LYS A 266 -10.97 -16.48 -13.79
CA LYS A 266 -10.84 -15.50 -14.87
C LYS A 266 -10.04 -14.32 -14.36
N ILE A 267 -9.02 -13.92 -15.13
CA ILE A 267 -8.18 -12.77 -14.81
C ILE A 267 -8.41 -11.69 -15.86
N TYR A 268 -8.65 -10.49 -15.37
CA TYR A 268 -8.91 -9.31 -16.18
C TYR A 268 -7.80 -8.27 -15.99
N LEU A 269 -7.44 -7.60 -17.07
CA LEU A 269 -6.58 -6.41 -17.09
C LEU A 269 -7.41 -5.25 -17.65
N ASP A 270 -7.58 -4.18 -16.87
CA ASP A 270 -8.40 -3.02 -17.23
C ASP A 270 -9.78 -3.39 -17.79
N GLY A 271 -10.44 -4.32 -17.13
CA GLY A 271 -11.76 -4.80 -17.51
C GLY A 271 -11.82 -5.74 -18.71
N LYS A 272 -10.67 -6.11 -19.31
CA LYS A 272 -10.60 -7.05 -20.44
C LYS A 272 -10.09 -8.41 -19.97
N LEU A 273 -10.74 -9.49 -20.42
CA LEU A 273 -10.34 -10.86 -20.09
C LEU A 273 -8.97 -11.20 -20.71
N GLU A 274 -8.02 -11.56 -19.87
CA GLU A 274 -6.64 -11.94 -20.25
C GLU A 274 -6.40 -13.45 -20.12
N ILE A 275 -6.91 -14.06 -19.03
CA ILE A 275 -6.69 -15.47 -18.72
C ILE A 275 -8.03 -16.10 -18.32
N GLU A 276 -8.29 -17.30 -18.84
CA GLU A 276 -9.33 -18.21 -18.34
C GLU A 276 -8.67 -19.54 -18.00
N ALA A 277 -8.86 -20.01 -16.77
CA ALA A 277 -8.23 -21.20 -16.22
C ALA A 277 -9.25 -22.13 -15.59
N SER A 278 -9.04 -23.44 -15.79
CA SER A 278 -9.73 -24.47 -15.01
C SER A 278 -8.87 -24.82 -13.81
N VAL A 279 -9.41 -24.70 -12.62
CA VAL A 279 -8.70 -24.86 -11.36
C VAL A 279 -9.41 -25.86 -10.46
N LYS A 280 -8.64 -26.57 -9.63
CA LYS A 280 -9.23 -27.48 -8.65
C LYS A 280 -9.97 -26.69 -7.56
N THR A 281 -11.16 -27.17 -7.17
CA THR A 281 -11.82 -26.72 -5.95
C THR A 281 -11.20 -27.50 -4.78
N GLY A 282 -10.41 -26.80 -3.99
CA GLY A 282 -9.81 -27.34 -2.78
C GLY A 282 -10.53 -26.91 -1.50
N PRO A 283 -10.07 -27.34 -0.33
CA PRO A 283 -10.55 -26.82 0.94
C PRO A 283 -10.36 -25.32 1.01
N VAL A 284 -11.32 -24.63 1.64
CA VAL A 284 -11.27 -23.19 1.85
C VAL A 284 -10.05 -22.84 2.71
N VAL A 285 -9.20 -21.92 2.22
CA VAL A 285 -8.05 -21.40 2.93
C VAL A 285 -8.34 -19.97 3.35
N GLU A 286 -8.08 -19.66 4.61
CA GLU A 286 -8.37 -18.35 5.20
C GLU A 286 -7.24 -17.33 4.99
N HIS A 287 -6.02 -17.79 4.75
CA HIS A 287 -4.87 -16.90 4.61
C HIS A 287 -4.88 -16.18 3.26
N PHE A 288 -4.62 -14.90 3.33
CA PHE A 288 -4.70 -13.96 2.23
C PHE A 288 -3.50 -13.02 2.28
N PHE A 289 -2.83 -12.85 1.16
CA PHE A 289 -1.62 -12.04 1.05
C PHE A 289 -1.73 -11.08 -0.13
N ILE A 290 -1.31 -9.85 0.07
CA ILE A 290 -1.19 -8.81 -0.94
C ILE A 290 0.29 -8.42 -1.02
N GLY A 291 0.82 -8.25 -2.24
CA GLY A 291 2.22 -7.91 -2.46
C GLY A 291 3.17 -9.10 -2.35
N GLY A 292 2.65 -10.33 -2.22
CA GLY A 292 3.49 -11.52 -2.16
C GLY A 292 2.70 -12.82 -2.15
N ARG A 293 3.43 -13.93 -2.22
CA ARG A 293 2.85 -15.27 -2.21
C ARG A 293 2.85 -15.87 -0.80
N ASN A 294 1.99 -16.88 -0.58
CA ASN A 294 1.83 -17.55 0.71
C ASN A 294 3.11 -18.22 1.24
N ASP A 295 4.06 -18.60 0.38
CA ASP A 295 5.36 -19.14 0.75
C ASP A 295 6.46 -18.07 0.94
N ASN A 296 6.10 -16.82 0.82
CA ASN A 296 6.99 -15.65 0.91
C ASN A 296 8.12 -15.66 -0.14
N GLN A 297 7.84 -16.17 -1.34
CA GLN A 297 8.77 -16.19 -2.47
C GLN A 297 8.27 -15.32 -3.62
N SER A 298 9.21 -14.68 -4.31
CA SER A 298 8.91 -13.85 -5.49
C SER A 298 7.83 -12.80 -5.19
N ASN A 299 8.01 -12.05 -4.13
CA ASN A 299 7.09 -11.00 -3.75
C ASN A 299 7.11 -9.85 -4.77
N TRP A 300 6.06 -9.04 -4.74
CA TRP A 300 5.89 -7.91 -5.63
C TRP A 300 6.92 -6.81 -5.37
N GLU A 301 7.44 -6.23 -6.42
CA GLU A 301 8.20 -4.98 -6.40
C GLU A 301 7.42 -3.92 -7.19
N GLY A 302 6.73 -3.04 -6.50
CA GLY A 302 5.86 -2.04 -7.10
C GLY A 302 4.79 -1.56 -6.15
N ARG A 303 3.88 -0.72 -6.64
CA ARG A 303 2.82 -0.15 -5.80
C ARG A 303 1.52 -0.92 -5.98
N LEU A 304 0.76 -1.02 -4.90
CA LEU A 304 -0.60 -1.54 -4.90
C LEU A 304 -1.52 -0.54 -4.22
N ASP A 305 -2.79 -0.53 -4.66
CA ASP A 305 -3.79 0.39 -4.17
C ASP A 305 -5.20 -0.17 -4.35
N GLU A 306 -6.15 0.30 -3.56
CA GLU A 306 -7.59 0.02 -3.68
C GLU A 306 -7.90 -1.48 -3.82
N VAL A 307 -7.34 -2.29 -2.91
CA VAL A 307 -7.55 -3.75 -2.92
C VAL A 307 -8.90 -4.09 -2.34
N ALA A 308 -9.82 -4.55 -3.17
CA ALA A 308 -11.19 -4.88 -2.79
C ALA A 308 -11.48 -6.37 -2.99
N VAL A 309 -12.13 -6.99 -2.00
CA VAL A 309 -12.53 -8.40 -2.01
C VAL A 309 -14.04 -8.52 -1.94
N PHE A 310 -14.61 -9.34 -2.81
CA PHE A 310 -16.04 -9.59 -2.90
C PHE A 310 -16.30 -11.07 -2.67
N GLU A 311 -17.28 -11.42 -1.81
CA GLU A 311 -17.70 -12.81 -1.53
C GLU A 311 -18.61 -13.38 -2.63
N ARG A 312 -18.35 -13.02 -3.88
CA ARG A 312 -19.03 -13.50 -5.08
C ARG A 312 -18.18 -13.31 -6.32
N ALA A 313 -18.46 -14.08 -7.35
CA ALA A 313 -17.95 -13.82 -8.69
C ALA A 313 -18.64 -12.56 -9.25
N LEU A 314 -17.87 -11.53 -9.55
CA LEU A 314 -18.36 -10.35 -10.27
C LEU A 314 -18.55 -10.68 -11.75
N SER A 315 -19.60 -10.12 -12.35
CA SER A 315 -19.84 -10.19 -13.78
C SER A 315 -18.82 -9.33 -14.56
N GLU A 316 -18.66 -9.61 -15.85
CA GLU A 316 -17.77 -8.83 -16.73
C GLU A 316 -18.16 -7.35 -16.78
N SER A 317 -19.45 -7.02 -16.75
CA SER A 317 -19.92 -5.65 -16.70
C SER A 317 -19.56 -4.95 -15.39
N GLU A 318 -19.62 -5.65 -14.25
CA GLU A 318 -19.18 -5.11 -12.96
C GLU A 318 -17.68 -4.89 -12.93
N ILE A 319 -16.88 -5.82 -13.48
CA ILE A 319 -15.41 -5.64 -13.61
C ILE A 319 -15.08 -4.42 -14.48
N LYS A 320 -15.75 -4.26 -15.61
CA LYS A 320 -15.58 -3.07 -16.48
C LYS A 320 -15.92 -1.77 -15.75
N ASN A 321 -16.93 -1.76 -14.89
CA ASN A 321 -17.32 -0.58 -14.11
C ASN A 321 -16.23 -0.15 -13.09
N LEU A 322 -15.42 -1.10 -12.60
CA LEU A 322 -14.30 -0.78 -11.69
C LEU A 322 -13.16 0.00 -12.39
N THR A 323 -13.13 0.01 -13.72
CA THR A 323 -12.10 0.68 -14.51
C THR A 323 -12.58 1.99 -15.16
N HIS A 324 -13.88 2.33 -15.04
CA HIS A 324 -14.43 3.54 -15.65
C HIS A 324 -13.81 4.81 -15.05
N GLY A 325 -13.31 5.69 -15.93
CA GLY A 325 -12.78 7.01 -15.59
C GLY A 325 -11.26 7.12 -15.53
N ILE A 326 -10.50 6.01 -15.64
CA ILE A 326 -9.04 6.01 -15.46
C ILE A 326 -8.27 5.63 -16.74
N ILE A 327 -8.90 4.95 -17.69
CA ILE A 327 -8.23 4.40 -18.89
C ILE A 327 -7.69 5.48 -19.86
N HIS A 328 -7.91 6.75 -19.59
CA HIS A 328 -7.54 7.86 -20.49
C HIS A 328 -6.50 8.85 -19.93
N ALA A 329 -5.87 8.55 -18.81
CA ALA A 329 -4.72 9.32 -18.33
C ALA A 329 -3.42 8.61 -18.79
N ASN A 330 -3.02 8.90 -20.05
CA ASN A 330 -1.69 8.61 -20.57
C ASN A 330 -0.69 9.63 -20.05
#